data_64f9f5df214a8e88370fd9e55415ee4c
#
_entry.id   64f9f5df214a8e88370fd9e55415ee4c
#
_cell.length_a   1.000
_cell.length_b   1.000
_cell.length_c   1.000
_cell.angle_alpha   90.00
_cell.angle_beta   90.00
_cell.angle_gamma   90.00
#
_symmetry.space_group_name_H-M   'P 1'
#
loop_
_entity.id
_entity.type
_entity.pdbx_description
1 polymer ?
#
loop_
_entity_poly.entity_id
_entity_poly.type
_entity_poly.pdbx_seq_one_letter_code
_entity_poly.pdbx_strand_id
1 'polypeptide(L)'
;MTGKLPLPGLFLAALAALGLTVAGVSLSLVAAVVLVWIGSLWLTLPEPEIIEARVDKAVVTRDAVREAIESLGAPLLVLEGTRIVMANAAARAALGAHVQGQDARIGLRHPDAMRLLDMADGDSVTIPGFTGTRSLWQLTRRRIDKQRWLIELSDRTTEADVSRAHTDFVANASHELRTPLASIIGYVETLEEGGPAVDAEAQKRFLGIVLREARRMLSLVEDLLSLSHAEAEKHDHPTEPLDLGKLAARVVGEVASLRGKEQVQLVAAADGAIVAGDSTQLEQLLRNLIDNALKYGGADSPVEVGVSAPRANTIELTVTDHGPGIAPEHLPHLTRRFYRTDPGRSRASGGTGLGLAIVKHIVERHRGKLDITSTLGEGTRVSISLPKTEQAALS
;
A
#
# COMPACT_ATOMS: atom_id res chain seq x y z
N MET A 1 0.67 15.62 49.38
CA MET A 1 1.46 15.99 50.55
C MET A 1 0.79 17.19 51.28
N THR A 2 -0.15 16.95 52.15
CA THR A 2 -0.74 18.02 52.99
C THR A 2 -1.00 17.40 54.36
N GLY A 3 0.11 17.22 55.12
CA GLY A 3 -0.01 16.99 56.55
C GLY A 3 -0.67 18.22 57.13
N LYS A 4 -1.90 18.08 57.60
CA LYS A 4 -2.59 19.20 58.26
C LYS A 4 -1.79 19.55 59.49
N LEU A 5 -1.16 20.73 59.51
CA LEU A 5 -0.51 21.29 60.71
C LEU A 5 -1.55 21.23 61.86
N PRO A 6 -1.13 20.86 63.07
CA PRO A 6 -2.01 20.78 64.22
C PRO A 6 -2.33 22.20 64.74
N LEU A 7 -3.04 22.98 63.87
CA LEU A 7 -3.42 24.36 64.14
C LEU A 7 -4.09 24.59 65.49
N PRO A 8 -4.99 23.67 65.98
CA PRO A 8 -5.58 23.82 67.31
C PRO A 8 -4.55 23.71 68.43
N GLY A 9 -3.58 22.83 68.32
CA GLY A 9 -2.49 22.62 69.31
C GLY A 9 -1.54 23.81 69.38
N LEU A 10 -1.19 24.39 68.21
CA LEU A 10 -0.37 25.59 68.12
C LEU A 10 -1.08 26.82 68.70
N PHE A 11 -2.38 26.95 68.47
CA PHE A 11 -3.21 28.02 69.02
C PHE A 11 -3.27 27.93 70.56
N LEU A 12 -3.46 26.76 71.10
CA LEU A 12 -3.44 26.52 72.57
C LEU A 12 -2.07 26.84 73.18
N ALA A 13 -0.99 26.47 72.51
CA ALA A 13 0.38 26.81 72.95
C ALA A 13 0.64 28.32 72.99
N ALA A 14 0.13 29.07 72.00
CA ALA A 14 0.25 30.52 71.97
C ALA A 14 -0.55 31.19 73.06
N LEU A 15 -1.76 30.68 73.35
CA LEU A 15 -2.62 31.18 74.36
C LEU A 15 -2.04 30.92 75.80
N ALA A 16 -1.45 29.75 76.02
CA ALA A 16 -0.74 29.38 77.25
C ALA A 16 0.52 30.23 77.46
N ALA A 17 1.28 30.48 76.42
CA ALA A 17 2.45 31.36 76.46
C ALA A 17 2.10 32.79 76.82
N LEU A 18 1.01 33.30 76.23
CA LEU A 18 0.48 34.64 76.57
C LEU A 18 0.04 34.70 78.05
N GLY A 19 -0.68 33.70 78.52
CA GLY A 19 -1.12 33.63 79.97
C GLY A 19 0.05 33.57 80.93
N LEU A 20 1.09 32.82 80.63
CA LEU A 20 2.29 32.74 81.45
C LEU A 20 3.11 34.01 81.46
N THR A 21 3.15 34.77 80.41
CA THR A 21 3.86 36.10 80.30
C THR A 21 3.07 37.15 81.14
N VAL A 22 1.76 37.12 81.05
CA VAL A 22 0.89 38.05 81.90
C VAL A 22 1.04 37.68 83.36
N ALA A 23 1.23 36.43 83.72
CA ALA A 23 1.46 35.98 85.11
C ALA A 23 2.86 36.31 85.66
N GLY A 24 3.71 37.00 84.92
CA GLY A 24 5.01 37.42 85.34
C GLY A 24 6.13 36.38 85.34
N VAL A 25 5.86 35.24 84.62
CA VAL A 25 6.89 34.15 84.48
C VAL A 25 7.99 34.60 83.55
N SER A 26 9.25 34.23 83.87
CA SER A 26 10.41 34.61 83.09
C SER A 26 10.29 34.13 81.62
N LEU A 27 10.66 34.99 80.69
CA LEU A 27 10.55 34.76 79.27
C LEU A 27 11.29 33.47 78.81
N SER A 28 12.37 33.15 79.47
CA SER A 28 13.15 31.94 79.20
C SER A 28 12.38 30.65 79.57
N LEU A 29 11.61 30.68 80.64
CA LEU A 29 10.80 29.55 81.09
C LEU A 29 9.58 29.34 80.22
N VAL A 30 8.96 30.43 79.74
CA VAL A 30 7.88 30.39 78.74
C VAL A 30 8.36 29.81 77.44
N ALA A 31 9.55 30.25 76.95
CA ALA A 31 10.13 29.71 75.76
C ALA A 31 10.44 28.20 75.82
N ALA A 32 10.96 27.75 76.98
CA ALA A 32 11.24 26.33 77.20
C ALA A 32 9.93 25.49 77.17
N VAL A 33 8.86 25.95 77.80
CA VAL A 33 7.56 25.26 77.79
C VAL A 33 6.97 25.18 76.39
N VAL A 34 7.05 26.27 75.64
CA VAL A 34 6.56 26.30 74.26
C VAL A 34 7.36 25.34 73.33
N LEU A 35 8.69 25.30 73.49
CA LEU A 35 9.52 24.38 72.73
C LEU A 35 9.22 22.89 73.07
N VAL A 36 9.03 22.58 74.32
CA VAL A 36 8.62 21.22 74.72
C VAL A 36 7.28 20.85 74.16
N TRP A 37 6.33 21.82 74.21
CA TRP A 37 4.98 21.59 73.62
C TRP A 37 5.01 21.39 72.08
N ILE A 38 5.74 22.22 71.36
CA ILE A 38 5.90 22.08 69.91
C ILE A 38 6.60 20.74 69.62
N GLY A 39 7.63 20.37 70.38
CA GLY A 39 8.27 19.07 70.24
C GLY A 39 7.34 17.88 70.50
N SER A 40 6.48 17.97 71.50
CA SER A 40 5.47 16.92 71.76
C SER A 40 4.42 16.81 70.64
N LEU A 41 4.00 17.94 70.10
CA LEU A 41 3.07 17.96 68.94
C LEU A 41 3.73 17.36 67.70
N TRP A 42 5.05 17.53 67.52
CA TRP A 42 5.79 16.94 66.44
C TRP A 42 5.94 15.42 66.55
N LEU A 43 6.11 14.92 67.79
CA LEU A 43 6.13 13.48 68.10
C LEU A 43 4.78 12.77 67.94
N THR A 44 3.66 13.52 68.03
CA THR A 44 2.32 12.98 67.88
C THR A 44 1.79 13.09 66.44
N LEU A 45 2.57 13.65 65.50
CA LEU A 45 2.21 13.60 64.11
C LEU A 45 2.18 12.14 63.67
N PRO A 46 1.07 11.65 63.09
CA PRO A 46 1.05 10.30 62.58
C PRO A 46 2.11 10.16 61.49
N GLU A 47 2.92 9.12 61.62
CA GLU A 47 3.82 8.75 60.52
C GLU A 47 2.98 8.67 59.21
N PRO A 48 3.50 9.22 58.11
CA PRO A 48 2.81 9.05 56.84
C PRO A 48 2.62 7.56 56.64
N GLU A 49 1.40 7.07 56.64
CA GLU A 49 1.11 5.74 56.11
C GLU A 49 1.66 5.75 54.69
N ILE A 50 2.80 5.06 54.54
CA ILE A 50 3.24 4.64 53.22
C ILE A 50 2.18 3.64 52.78
N ILE A 51 1.15 4.19 52.06
CA ILE A 51 0.32 3.34 51.24
C ILE A 51 1.33 2.74 50.22
N GLU A 52 1.94 1.64 50.60
CA GLU A 52 2.41 0.71 49.62
C GLU A 52 1.21 0.43 48.74
N ALA A 53 1.16 1.12 47.60
CA ALA A 53 0.30 0.70 46.55
C ALA A 53 0.66 -0.79 46.40
N ARG A 54 -0.15 -1.67 47.00
CA ARG A 54 -0.21 -3.05 46.55
C ARG A 54 -0.46 -2.92 45.06
N VAL A 55 0.62 -2.88 44.29
CA VAL A 55 0.58 -3.37 42.94
C VAL A 55 0.11 -4.79 43.15
N ASP A 56 -1.20 -5.00 43.07
CA ASP A 56 -1.76 -6.29 42.78
C ASP A 56 -0.91 -6.74 41.59
N LYS A 57 0.09 -7.56 41.87
CA LYS A 57 0.67 -8.40 40.84
C LYS A 57 -0.52 -9.21 40.40
N ALA A 58 -1.24 -8.66 39.43
CA ALA A 58 -2.23 -9.40 38.69
C ALA A 58 -1.48 -10.67 38.33
N VAL A 59 -1.75 -11.73 39.04
CA VAL A 59 -1.20 -13.05 38.75
C VAL A 59 -1.81 -13.33 37.40
N VAL A 60 -1.05 -12.99 36.36
CA VAL A 60 -1.43 -13.29 34.99
C VAL A 60 -1.55 -14.78 34.96
N THR A 61 -2.77 -15.25 35.14
CA THR A 61 -3.10 -16.67 35.20
C THR A 61 -2.72 -17.26 33.84
N ARG A 62 -2.29 -18.51 33.87
CA ARG A 62 -1.94 -19.27 32.66
C ARG A 62 -3.04 -19.21 31.61
N ASP A 63 -4.29 -19.14 32.05
CA ASP A 63 -5.49 -19.06 31.21
C ASP A 63 -5.64 -17.65 30.59
N ALA A 64 -5.35 -16.57 31.31
CA ALA A 64 -5.39 -15.21 30.78
C ALA A 64 -4.31 -15.00 29.68
N VAL A 65 -3.11 -15.56 29.87
CA VAL A 65 -2.05 -15.53 28.81
C VAL A 65 -2.49 -16.32 27.61
N ARG A 66 -3.10 -17.48 27.82
CA ARG A 66 -3.60 -18.33 26.74
C ARG A 66 -4.70 -17.62 25.95
N GLU A 67 -5.64 -16.99 26.62
CA GLU A 67 -6.74 -16.26 26.00
C GLU A 67 -6.22 -15.02 25.22
N ALA A 68 -5.25 -14.30 25.78
CA ALA A 68 -4.60 -13.19 25.12
C ALA A 68 -3.87 -13.64 23.83
N ILE A 69 -3.11 -14.74 23.88
CA ILE A 69 -2.41 -15.29 22.72
C ILE A 69 -3.41 -15.83 21.69
N GLU A 70 -4.51 -16.45 22.13
CA GLU A 70 -5.55 -16.98 21.25
C GLU A 70 -6.21 -15.91 20.39
N SER A 71 -6.40 -14.70 20.94
CA SER A 71 -7.02 -13.58 20.24
C SER A 71 -6.09 -12.81 19.29
N LEU A 72 -4.78 -13.08 19.33
CA LEU A 72 -3.81 -12.40 18.45
C LEU A 72 -3.99 -12.84 17.00
N GLY A 73 -4.02 -11.86 16.08
CA GLY A 73 -4.11 -12.10 14.65
C GLY A 73 -2.84 -12.68 14.02
N ALA A 74 -1.69 -12.55 14.69
CA ALA A 74 -0.44 -13.15 14.24
C ALA A 74 -0.41 -14.65 14.60
N PRO A 75 -0.04 -15.55 13.67
CA PRO A 75 0.13 -16.97 13.94
C PRO A 75 1.27 -17.23 14.93
N LEU A 76 0.95 -17.85 16.05
CA LEU A 76 1.90 -18.12 17.15
C LEU A 76 1.86 -19.59 17.56
N LEU A 77 3.04 -20.17 17.76
CA LEU A 77 3.22 -21.50 18.31
C LEU A 77 4.05 -21.41 19.60
N VAL A 78 3.61 -22.09 20.64
CA VAL A 78 4.43 -22.29 21.85
C VAL A 78 4.93 -23.72 21.86
N LEU A 79 6.25 -23.86 21.98
CA LEU A 79 6.95 -25.12 22.04
C LEU A 79 7.45 -25.40 23.46
N GLU A 80 7.38 -26.66 23.89
CA GLU A 80 8.08 -27.18 25.05
C GLU A 80 9.04 -28.28 24.55
N GLY A 81 10.35 -27.99 24.60
CA GLY A 81 11.33 -28.77 23.84
C GLY A 81 11.03 -28.66 22.32
N THR A 82 10.73 -29.78 21.68
CA THR A 82 10.35 -29.86 20.27
C THR A 82 8.84 -29.97 20.05
N ARG A 83 8.05 -30.11 21.12
CA ARG A 83 6.59 -30.35 21.01
C ARG A 83 5.82 -29.03 21.00
N ILE A 84 4.89 -28.89 20.08
CA ILE A 84 3.96 -27.75 20.00
C ILE A 84 2.87 -27.93 21.06
N VAL A 85 2.99 -27.22 22.19
CA VAL A 85 2.03 -27.30 23.29
C VAL A 85 0.82 -26.39 23.09
N MET A 86 1.00 -25.33 22.27
CA MET A 86 -0.06 -24.40 21.94
C MET A 86 0.12 -23.82 20.54
N ALA A 87 -0.99 -23.71 19.81
CA ALA A 87 -1.10 -22.99 18.56
C ALA A 87 -2.33 -22.09 18.65
N ASN A 88 -2.22 -20.78 18.44
CA ASN A 88 -3.36 -19.88 18.47
C ASN A 88 -4.26 -20.05 17.24
N ALA A 89 -5.42 -19.40 17.23
CA ALA A 89 -6.40 -19.49 16.15
C ALA A 89 -5.77 -19.20 14.77
N ALA A 90 -4.95 -18.15 14.67
CA ALA A 90 -4.27 -17.77 13.43
C ALA A 90 -3.25 -18.84 12.97
N ALA A 91 -2.49 -19.44 13.87
CA ALA A 91 -1.56 -20.52 13.54
C ALA A 91 -2.29 -21.78 13.07
N ARG A 92 -3.42 -22.13 13.71
CA ARG A 92 -4.24 -23.28 13.28
C ARG A 92 -4.91 -23.00 11.92
N ALA A 93 -5.30 -21.78 11.63
CA ALA A 93 -5.81 -21.41 10.32
C ALA A 93 -4.74 -21.53 9.21
N ALA A 94 -3.49 -21.10 9.49
CA ALA A 94 -2.40 -21.14 8.53
C ALA A 94 -1.82 -22.54 8.30
N LEU A 95 -1.65 -23.34 9.36
CA LEU A 95 -0.96 -24.64 9.34
C LEU A 95 -1.88 -25.86 9.44
N GLY A 96 -3.12 -25.65 9.81
CA GLY A 96 -4.09 -26.70 10.10
C GLY A 96 -4.21 -26.99 11.60
N ALA A 97 -5.42 -27.41 12.03
CA ALA A 97 -5.71 -27.68 13.44
C ALA A 97 -4.88 -28.84 14.02
N HIS A 98 -4.36 -29.70 13.18
CA HIS A 98 -3.54 -30.86 13.57
C HIS A 98 -2.17 -30.52 14.12
N VAL A 99 -1.68 -29.28 13.92
CA VAL A 99 -0.32 -28.89 14.30
C VAL A 99 -0.13 -28.90 15.83
N GLN A 100 -1.18 -28.65 16.59
CA GLN A 100 -1.14 -28.65 18.04
C GLN A 100 -0.96 -30.06 18.60
N GLY A 101 -0.02 -30.23 19.54
CA GLY A 101 0.31 -31.51 20.15
C GLY A 101 1.33 -32.34 19.38
N GLN A 102 1.70 -31.93 18.15
CA GLN A 102 2.73 -32.60 17.34
C GLN A 102 4.15 -32.14 17.70
N ASP A 103 5.13 -32.91 17.28
CA ASP A 103 6.51 -32.45 17.21
C ASP A 103 6.62 -31.36 16.15
N ALA A 104 7.31 -30.24 16.45
CA ALA A 104 7.46 -29.11 15.56
C ALA A 104 8.12 -29.50 14.23
N ARG A 105 8.97 -30.53 14.23
CA ARG A 105 9.59 -31.07 13.01
C ARG A 105 8.56 -31.68 12.06
N ILE A 106 7.50 -32.25 12.60
CA ILE A 106 6.39 -32.82 11.84
C ILE A 106 5.38 -31.71 11.46
N GLY A 107 5.08 -30.79 12.38
CA GLY A 107 4.12 -29.73 12.19
C GLY A 107 4.56 -28.69 11.14
N LEU A 108 5.83 -28.31 11.17
CA LEU A 108 6.35 -27.26 10.26
C LEU A 108 6.85 -27.83 8.91
N ARG A 109 7.20 -29.10 8.81
CA ARG A 109 7.53 -29.86 7.58
C ARG A 109 8.48 -29.21 6.59
N HIS A 110 9.33 -28.26 7.02
CA HIS A 110 10.25 -27.55 6.14
C HIS A 110 11.68 -27.60 6.72
N PRO A 111 12.73 -27.87 5.89
CA PRO A 111 14.11 -27.97 6.37
C PRO A 111 14.60 -26.73 7.10
N ASP A 112 14.25 -25.54 6.59
CA ASP A 112 14.67 -24.29 7.22
C ASP A 112 13.95 -24.02 8.55
N ALA A 113 12.68 -24.44 8.69
CA ALA A 113 11.98 -24.39 9.96
C ALA A 113 12.63 -25.32 11.00
N MET A 114 13.17 -26.45 10.56
CA MET A 114 13.92 -27.33 11.46
C MET A 114 15.23 -26.69 11.95
N ARG A 115 15.94 -25.99 11.07
CA ARG A 115 17.15 -25.24 11.47
C ARG A 115 16.83 -24.17 12.53
N LEU A 116 15.67 -23.51 12.44
CA LEU A 116 15.24 -22.51 13.41
C LEU A 116 15.13 -23.10 14.83
N LEU A 117 14.76 -24.39 14.98
CA LEU A 117 14.65 -25.04 16.30
C LEU A 117 15.99 -25.13 17.05
N ASP A 118 17.11 -25.10 16.33
CA ASP A 118 18.47 -25.19 16.89
C ASP A 118 19.16 -23.82 16.97
N MET A 119 18.52 -22.74 16.49
CA MET A 119 19.07 -21.38 16.47
C MET A 119 18.92 -20.64 17.80
N ALA A 120 19.60 -19.50 17.95
CA ALA A 120 19.57 -18.68 19.16
C ALA A 120 18.24 -17.93 19.34
N ASP A 121 18.10 -17.30 20.51
CA ASP A 121 16.95 -16.46 20.82
C ASP A 121 16.94 -15.20 19.94
N GLY A 122 15.81 -14.91 19.32
CA GLY A 122 15.62 -13.79 18.40
C GLY A 122 15.98 -14.07 16.95
N ASP A 123 16.56 -15.23 16.65
CA ASP A 123 16.86 -15.62 15.28
C ASP A 123 15.60 -15.86 14.45
N SER A 124 15.70 -15.62 13.14
CA SER A 124 14.61 -15.84 12.21
C SER A 124 15.07 -16.54 10.93
N VAL A 125 14.16 -17.26 10.31
CA VAL A 125 14.35 -17.88 8.99
C VAL A 125 13.21 -17.46 8.07
N THR A 126 13.54 -17.28 6.79
CA THR A 126 12.55 -17.00 5.74
C THR A 126 12.33 -18.26 4.90
N ILE A 127 11.09 -18.69 4.78
CA ILE A 127 10.71 -19.95 4.17
C ILE A 127 9.82 -19.69 2.95
N PRO A 128 10.31 -19.96 1.74
CA PRO A 128 9.48 -19.92 0.54
C PRO A 128 8.64 -21.20 0.43
N GLY A 129 7.40 -21.07 -0.07
CA GLY A 129 6.55 -22.23 -0.34
C GLY A 129 5.93 -22.91 0.88
N PHE A 130 5.93 -22.26 2.03
CA PHE A 130 5.52 -22.88 3.31
C PHE A 130 4.06 -23.26 3.38
N THR A 131 3.15 -22.40 2.92
CA THR A 131 1.69 -22.65 2.88
C THR A 131 1.14 -22.74 1.46
N GLY A 132 1.98 -22.50 0.45
CA GLY A 132 1.63 -22.54 -0.97
C GLY A 132 2.83 -22.15 -1.82
N THR A 133 2.85 -22.55 -3.10
CA THR A 133 4.02 -22.44 -4.00
C THR A 133 4.62 -21.03 -4.11
N ARG A 134 3.84 -19.99 -3.86
CA ARG A 134 4.27 -18.57 -3.94
C ARG A 134 4.37 -17.89 -2.59
N SER A 135 3.99 -18.58 -1.51
CA SER A 135 4.02 -17.99 -0.18
C SER A 135 5.44 -17.75 0.32
N LEU A 136 5.64 -16.69 1.08
CA LEU A 136 6.88 -16.39 1.78
C LEU A 136 6.58 -16.10 3.24
N TRP A 137 7.11 -16.94 4.13
CA TRP A 137 6.88 -16.80 5.56
C TRP A 137 8.20 -16.54 6.27
N GLN A 138 8.16 -15.65 7.25
CA GLN A 138 9.24 -15.45 8.20
C GLN A 138 8.84 -16.06 9.53
N LEU A 139 9.66 -16.99 10.03
CA LEU A 139 9.51 -17.60 11.32
C LEU A 139 10.58 -17.04 12.26
N THR A 140 10.17 -16.52 13.41
CA THR A 140 11.07 -15.96 14.42
C THR A 140 10.94 -16.76 15.71
N ARG A 141 12.06 -17.20 16.26
CA ARG A 141 12.12 -17.96 17.50
C ARG A 141 12.45 -17.03 18.67
N ARG A 142 11.61 -17.03 19.72
CA ARG A 142 11.83 -16.25 20.94
C ARG A 142 11.73 -17.13 22.15
N ARG A 143 12.60 -16.88 23.13
CA ARG A 143 12.59 -17.62 24.38
C ARG A 143 11.55 -17.03 25.33
N ILE A 144 10.66 -17.88 25.87
CA ILE A 144 9.70 -17.49 26.91
C ILE A 144 10.33 -17.74 28.30
N ASP A 145 10.84 -18.97 28.52
CA ASP A 145 11.47 -19.39 29.75
C ASP A 145 12.53 -20.46 29.48
N LYS A 146 13.01 -21.15 30.54
CA LYS A 146 14.06 -22.17 30.41
C LYS A 146 13.69 -23.36 29.53
N GLN A 147 12.40 -23.66 29.37
CA GLN A 147 11.92 -24.85 28.67
C GLN A 147 11.02 -24.52 27.48
N ARG A 148 10.51 -23.26 27.38
CA ARG A 148 9.52 -22.88 26.36
C ARG A 148 10.04 -21.83 25.41
N TRP A 149 9.61 -22.04 24.17
CA TRP A 149 9.91 -21.18 23.06
C TRP A 149 8.62 -20.73 22.38
N LEU A 150 8.60 -19.51 21.92
CA LEU A 150 7.58 -18.95 21.03
C LEU A 150 8.13 -18.95 19.60
N ILE A 151 7.37 -19.48 18.68
CA ILE A 151 7.61 -19.26 17.25
C ILE A 151 6.50 -18.36 16.73
N GLU A 152 6.90 -17.20 16.27
CA GLU A 152 6.05 -16.25 15.57
C GLU A 152 6.19 -16.50 14.07
N LEU A 153 5.06 -16.62 13.36
CA LEU A 153 5.02 -16.76 11.92
C LEU A 153 4.46 -15.46 11.33
N SER A 154 5.19 -14.86 10.41
CA SER A 154 4.79 -13.65 9.69
C SER A 154 4.68 -13.95 8.21
N ASP A 155 3.50 -13.75 7.64
CA ASP A 155 3.31 -13.86 6.20
C ASP A 155 3.92 -12.63 5.52
N ARG A 156 4.97 -12.86 4.73
CA ARG A 156 5.70 -11.86 3.96
C ARG A 156 5.42 -11.96 2.45
N THR A 157 4.39 -12.71 2.08
CA THR A 157 4.07 -12.97 0.68
C THR A 157 3.77 -11.68 -0.07
N THR A 158 2.94 -10.82 0.50
CA THR A 158 2.56 -9.54 -0.13
C THR A 158 3.76 -8.62 -0.32
N GLU A 159 4.62 -8.47 0.72
CA GLU A 159 5.82 -7.63 0.64
C GLU A 159 6.83 -8.18 -0.39
N ALA A 160 6.98 -9.50 -0.43
CA ALA A 160 7.84 -10.16 -1.40
C ALA A 160 7.29 -10.05 -2.84
N ASP A 161 5.98 -10.13 -3.02
CA ASP A 161 5.34 -9.93 -4.33
C ASP A 161 5.52 -8.49 -4.82
N VAL A 162 5.38 -7.49 -3.94
CA VAL A 162 5.64 -6.08 -4.27
C VAL A 162 7.11 -5.87 -4.63
N SER A 163 8.03 -6.41 -3.84
CA SER A 163 9.48 -6.31 -4.11
C SER A 163 9.87 -6.97 -5.44
N ARG A 164 9.33 -8.15 -5.73
CA ARG A 164 9.55 -8.84 -7.01
C ARG A 164 8.99 -8.02 -8.18
N ALA A 165 7.77 -7.53 -8.06
CA ALA A 165 7.15 -6.70 -9.08
C ALA A 165 7.95 -5.42 -9.37
N HIS A 166 8.57 -4.82 -8.34
CA HIS A 166 9.45 -3.66 -8.52
C HIS A 166 10.77 -4.04 -9.23
N THR A 167 11.39 -5.16 -8.83
CA THR A 167 12.61 -5.64 -9.49
C THR A 167 12.36 -5.98 -10.96
N ASP A 168 11.27 -6.68 -11.26
CA ASP A 168 10.86 -7.02 -12.62
C ASP A 168 10.55 -5.74 -13.44
N PHE A 169 9.96 -4.73 -12.82
CA PHE A 169 9.70 -3.44 -13.45
C PHE A 169 11.00 -2.75 -13.91
N VAL A 170 11.99 -2.64 -13.02
CA VAL A 170 13.29 -2.01 -13.35
C VAL A 170 14.02 -2.79 -14.42
N ALA A 171 14.04 -4.13 -14.34
CA ALA A 171 14.67 -4.99 -15.33
C ALA A 171 14.01 -4.82 -16.72
N ASN A 172 12.68 -4.88 -16.78
CA ASN A 172 11.93 -4.74 -18.03
C ASN A 172 12.07 -3.33 -18.62
N ALA A 173 12.02 -2.26 -17.80
CA ALA A 173 12.27 -0.89 -18.25
C ALA A 173 13.66 -0.75 -18.90
N SER A 174 14.68 -1.32 -18.26
CA SER A 174 16.05 -1.32 -18.78
C SER A 174 16.16 -2.04 -20.13
N HIS A 175 15.48 -3.19 -20.29
CA HIS A 175 15.46 -3.93 -21.54
C HIS A 175 14.71 -3.20 -22.65
N GLU A 176 13.54 -2.60 -22.35
CA GLU A 176 12.73 -1.86 -23.32
C GLU A 176 13.39 -0.53 -23.75
N LEU A 177 14.28 0.05 -22.94
CA LEU A 177 15.10 1.21 -23.31
C LEU A 177 16.35 0.82 -24.10
N ARG A 178 17.00 -0.31 -23.77
CA ARG A 178 18.25 -0.73 -24.43
C ARG A 178 18.05 -1.06 -25.91
N THR A 179 16.95 -1.72 -26.25
CA THR A 179 16.68 -2.17 -27.62
C THR A 179 16.58 -1.01 -28.62
N PRO A 180 15.73 0.03 -28.42
CA PRO A 180 15.68 1.17 -29.33
C PRO A 180 16.98 1.97 -29.35
N LEU A 181 17.69 2.08 -28.20
CA LEU A 181 18.97 2.78 -28.13
C LEU A 181 20.03 2.08 -28.98
N ALA A 182 20.13 0.76 -28.91
CA ALA A 182 21.05 0.01 -29.74
C ALA A 182 20.72 0.15 -31.25
N SER A 183 19.44 0.21 -31.62
CA SER A 183 18.99 0.49 -32.97
C SER A 183 19.40 1.88 -33.44
N ILE A 184 19.21 2.91 -32.61
CA ILE A 184 19.62 4.30 -32.90
C ILE A 184 21.14 4.35 -33.15
N ILE A 185 21.93 3.77 -32.23
CA ILE A 185 23.38 3.75 -32.34
C ILE A 185 23.80 3.08 -33.64
N GLY A 186 23.32 1.88 -33.96
CA GLY A 186 23.70 1.15 -35.15
C GLY A 186 23.36 1.87 -36.45
N TYR A 187 22.20 2.55 -36.54
CA TYR A 187 21.88 3.34 -37.73
C TYR A 187 22.70 4.62 -37.85
N VAL A 188 23.06 5.27 -36.72
CA VAL A 188 23.95 6.44 -36.74
C VAL A 188 25.35 6.03 -37.13
N GLU A 189 25.91 4.93 -36.59
CA GLU A 189 27.21 4.36 -37.00
C GLU A 189 27.22 4.01 -38.48
N THR A 190 26.15 3.37 -39.00
CA THR A 190 26.02 3.04 -40.44
C THR A 190 26.04 4.30 -41.31
N LEU A 191 25.40 5.39 -40.85
CA LEU A 191 25.43 6.67 -41.57
C LEU A 191 26.79 7.36 -41.51
N GLU A 192 27.51 7.24 -40.40
CA GLU A 192 28.82 7.83 -40.19
C GLU A 192 29.87 7.10 -41.03
N GLU A 193 29.91 5.75 -40.95
CA GLU A 193 30.85 4.91 -41.69
C GLU A 193 30.61 4.95 -43.20
N GLY A 194 29.34 4.96 -43.62
CA GLY A 194 28.97 4.97 -45.03
C GLY A 194 29.23 6.29 -45.74
N GLY A 195 29.26 7.40 -44.97
CA GLY A 195 29.58 8.74 -45.48
C GLY A 195 28.85 9.10 -46.77
N PRO A 196 29.58 9.63 -47.77
CA PRO A 196 29.00 9.99 -49.06
C PRO A 196 28.53 8.81 -49.93
N ALA A 197 28.86 7.57 -49.55
CA ALA A 197 28.46 6.37 -50.30
C ALA A 197 27.01 5.93 -49.99
N VAL A 198 26.40 6.46 -48.89
CA VAL A 198 24.99 6.23 -48.56
C VAL A 198 24.15 7.12 -49.45
N ASP A 199 23.28 6.50 -50.28
CA ASP A 199 22.34 7.26 -51.10
C ASP A 199 21.31 8.06 -50.25
N ALA A 200 20.78 9.14 -50.81
CA ALA A 200 19.88 10.05 -50.12
C ALA A 200 18.58 9.38 -49.62
N GLU A 201 18.13 8.33 -50.32
CA GLU A 201 16.94 7.56 -49.92
C GLU A 201 17.22 6.67 -48.71
N ALA A 202 18.36 5.99 -48.72
CA ALA A 202 18.82 5.19 -47.58
C ALA A 202 19.06 6.06 -46.35
N GLN A 203 19.71 7.24 -46.53
CA GLN A 203 19.94 8.21 -45.47
C GLN A 203 18.58 8.67 -44.84
N LYS A 204 17.62 9.05 -45.69
CA LYS A 204 16.29 9.46 -45.24
C LYS A 204 15.56 8.34 -44.47
N ARG A 205 15.66 7.10 -44.95
CA ARG A 205 15.08 5.92 -44.33
C ARG A 205 15.72 5.66 -42.96
N PHE A 206 17.04 5.71 -42.81
CA PHE A 206 17.75 5.48 -41.56
C PHE A 206 17.45 6.56 -40.54
N LEU A 207 17.47 7.84 -40.93
CA LEU A 207 17.07 8.95 -40.09
C LEU A 207 15.61 8.83 -39.63
N GLY A 208 14.71 8.34 -40.50
CA GLY A 208 13.33 8.03 -40.16
C GLY A 208 13.20 6.93 -39.11
N ILE A 209 14.07 5.93 -39.14
CA ILE A 209 14.14 4.87 -38.13
C ILE A 209 14.62 5.47 -36.78
N VAL A 210 15.74 6.20 -36.81
CA VAL A 210 16.32 6.86 -35.63
C VAL A 210 15.26 7.74 -34.94
N LEU A 211 14.55 8.55 -35.71
CA LEU A 211 13.50 9.45 -35.16
C LEU A 211 12.33 8.65 -34.56
N ARG A 212 11.93 7.55 -35.18
CA ARG A 212 10.87 6.67 -34.63
C ARG A 212 11.28 6.04 -33.31
N GLU A 213 12.49 5.50 -33.23
CA GLU A 213 12.98 4.87 -32.01
C GLU A 213 13.21 5.88 -30.89
N ALA A 214 13.70 7.10 -31.21
CA ALA A 214 13.82 8.19 -30.24
C ALA A 214 12.44 8.62 -29.66
N ARG A 215 11.43 8.76 -30.53
CA ARG A 215 10.06 9.06 -30.09
C ARG A 215 9.47 7.96 -29.22
N ARG A 216 9.76 6.71 -29.59
CA ARG A 216 9.34 5.56 -28.77
C ARG A 216 9.97 5.57 -27.39
N MET A 217 11.28 5.89 -27.29
CA MET A 217 11.96 6.02 -26.01
C MET A 217 11.35 7.16 -25.16
N LEU A 218 11.06 8.30 -25.78
CA LEU A 218 10.42 9.42 -25.09
C LEU A 218 9.06 8.99 -24.49
N SER A 219 8.20 8.36 -25.30
CA SER A 219 6.91 7.85 -24.83
C SER A 219 7.07 6.84 -23.69
N LEU A 220 8.08 5.96 -23.74
CA LEU A 220 8.34 5.00 -22.68
C LEU A 220 8.75 5.70 -21.37
N VAL A 221 9.59 6.75 -21.45
CA VAL A 221 9.99 7.54 -20.27
C VAL A 221 8.79 8.29 -19.68
N GLU A 222 7.94 8.88 -20.52
CA GLU A 222 6.71 9.54 -20.09
C GLU A 222 5.75 8.57 -19.38
N ASP A 223 5.57 7.37 -19.94
CA ASP A 223 4.78 6.30 -19.33
C ASP A 223 5.33 5.86 -17.97
N LEU A 224 6.67 5.72 -17.86
CA LEU A 224 7.34 5.35 -16.60
C LEU A 224 7.17 6.43 -15.52
N LEU A 225 7.33 7.71 -15.89
CA LEU A 225 7.13 8.82 -14.96
C LEU A 225 5.67 8.91 -14.52
N SER A 226 4.73 8.77 -15.46
CA SER A 226 3.30 8.78 -15.17
C SER A 226 2.90 7.65 -14.23
N LEU A 227 3.41 6.44 -14.46
CA LEU A 227 3.17 5.29 -13.59
C LEU A 227 3.75 5.54 -12.18
N SER A 228 4.97 6.07 -12.11
CA SER A 228 5.63 6.41 -10.83
C SER A 228 4.83 7.44 -10.03
N HIS A 229 4.31 8.49 -10.68
CA HIS A 229 3.45 9.48 -10.04
C HIS A 229 2.13 8.88 -9.56
N ALA A 230 1.48 8.09 -10.41
CA ALA A 230 0.21 7.43 -10.06
C ALA A 230 0.36 6.45 -8.87
N GLU A 231 1.51 5.80 -8.74
CA GLU A 231 1.82 4.94 -7.59
C GLU A 231 2.11 5.72 -6.31
N ALA A 232 2.86 6.82 -6.41
CA ALA A 232 3.16 7.68 -5.26
C ALA A 232 1.89 8.32 -4.68
N GLU A 233 0.94 8.68 -5.52
CA GLU A 233 -0.31 9.37 -5.17
C GLU A 233 -1.49 8.41 -4.92
N LYS A 234 -1.26 7.11 -4.85
CA LYS A 234 -2.33 6.09 -4.72
C LYS A 234 -3.31 6.34 -3.57
N HIS A 235 -2.85 6.96 -2.49
CA HIS A 235 -3.66 7.25 -1.30
C HIS A 235 -4.22 8.68 -1.26
N ASP A 236 -3.82 9.53 -2.21
CA ASP A 236 -4.31 10.89 -2.36
C ASP A 236 -5.42 10.91 -3.41
N HIS A 237 -6.65 10.86 -2.95
CA HIS A 237 -7.81 10.80 -3.83
C HIS A 237 -8.19 12.21 -4.30
N PRO A 238 -8.35 12.44 -5.63
CA PRO A 238 -8.77 13.73 -6.13
C PRO A 238 -10.20 14.06 -5.69
N THR A 239 -10.44 15.35 -5.40
CA THR A 239 -11.72 15.86 -4.89
C THR A 239 -12.37 16.87 -5.80
N GLU A 240 -11.68 17.33 -6.85
CA GLU A 240 -12.19 18.34 -7.75
C GLU A 240 -13.33 17.80 -8.64
N PRO A 241 -14.47 18.49 -8.73
CA PRO A 241 -15.57 18.04 -9.58
C PRO A 241 -15.23 18.22 -11.06
N LEU A 242 -15.33 17.16 -11.83
CA LEU A 242 -15.04 17.12 -13.27
C LEU A 242 -16.21 16.53 -14.03
N ASP A 243 -16.60 17.17 -15.13
CA ASP A 243 -17.58 16.64 -16.09
C ASP A 243 -16.89 15.68 -17.07
N LEU A 244 -17.07 14.37 -16.82
CA LEU A 244 -16.44 13.31 -17.62
C LEU A 244 -16.97 13.27 -19.06
N GLY A 245 -18.25 13.65 -19.29
CA GLY A 245 -18.82 13.74 -20.62
C GLY A 245 -18.14 14.80 -21.45
N LYS A 246 -17.93 16.01 -20.91
CA LYS A 246 -17.20 17.10 -21.59
C LYS A 246 -15.74 16.74 -21.82
N LEU A 247 -15.09 16.11 -20.88
CA LEU A 247 -13.71 15.63 -21.05
C LEU A 247 -13.62 14.63 -22.20
N ALA A 248 -14.51 13.63 -22.23
CA ALA A 248 -14.53 12.63 -23.28
C ALA A 248 -14.79 13.25 -24.66
N ALA A 249 -15.75 14.19 -24.76
CA ALA A 249 -16.04 14.89 -25.99
C ALA A 249 -14.82 15.68 -26.51
N ARG A 250 -14.09 16.36 -25.65
CA ARG A 250 -12.88 17.10 -26.00
C ARG A 250 -11.78 16.16 -26.50
N VAL A 251 -11.47 15.09 -25.76
CA VAL A 251 -10.41 14.14 -26.14
C VAL A 251 -10.74 13.42 -27.44
N VAL A 252 -11.98 12.94 -27.61
CA VAL A 252 -12.44 12.32 -28.87
C VAL A 252 -12.33 13.30 -30.03
N GLY A 253 -12.75 14.58 -29.84
CA GLY A 253 -12.63 15.62 -30.85
C GLY A 253 -11.21 15.91 -31.28
N GLU A 254 -10.25 15.94 -30.35
CA GLU A 254 -8.82 16.12 -30.62
C GLU A 254 -8.25 14.93 -31.42
N VAL A 255 -8.54 13.69 -30.98
CA VAL A 255 -8.08 12.49 -31.68
C VAL A 255 -8.68 12.38 -33.08
N ALA A 256 -9.98 12.67 -33.22
CA ALA A 256 -10.66 12.68 -34.48
C ALA A 256 -10.10 13.73 -35.49
N SER A 257 -9.63 14.86 -34.96
CA SER A 257 -8.97 15.90 -35.77
C SER A 257 -7.60 15.47 -36.30
N LEU A 258 -6.88 14.68 -35.52
CA LEU A 258 -5.52 14.21 -35.86
C LEU A 258 -5.52 12.94 -36.73
N ARG A 259 -6.42 12.00 -36.46
CA ARG A 259 -6.45 10.66 -37.09
C ARG A 259 -7.53 10.48 -38.14
N GLY A 260 -8.54 11.36 -38.18
CA GLY A 260 -9.73 11.26 -39.01
C GLY A 260 -10.97 10.93 -38.16
N LYS A 261 -12.08 11.60 -38.51
CA LYS A 261 -13.38 11.46 -37.82
C LYS A 261 -14.00 10.06 -37.94
N GLU A 262 -13.51 9.28 -38.89
CA GLU A 262 -14.00 7.91 -39.16
C GLU A 262 -13.36 6.87 -38.22
N GLN A 263 -12.30 7.24 -37.48
CA GLN A 263 -11.55 6.28 -36.63
C GLN A 263 -12.01 6.26 -35.19
N VAL A 264 -12.59 7.33 -34.67
CA VAL A 264 -13.10 7.42 -33.31
C VAL A 264 -14.37 8.23 -33.23
N GLN A 265 -15.36 7.76 -32.47
CA GLN A 265 -16.63 8.43 -32.28
C GLN A 265 -17.10 8.42 -30.82
N LEU A 266 -17.77 9.48 -30.41
CA LEU A 266 -18.48 9.55 -29.15
C LEU A 266 -19.92 9.08 -29.36
N VAL A 267 -20.26 7.90 -28.83
CA VAL A 267 -21.58 7.28 -29.00
C VAL A 267 -22.57 7.65 -27.91
N ALA A 268 -22.07 8.06 -26.74
CA ALA A 268 -22.91 8.53 -25.64
C ALA A 268 -22.13 9.54 -24.77
N ALA A 269 -22.79 10.63 -24.42
CA ALA A 269 -22.27 11.61 -23.46
C ALA A 269 -23.41 11.97 -22.50
N ALA A 270 -23.41 11.38 -21.31
CA ALA A 270 -24.39 11.70 -20.29
C ALA A 270 -24.19 13.12 -19.77
N ASP A 271 -25.25 13.92 -19.80
CA ASP A 271 -25.25 15.25 -19.18
C ASP A 271 -25.09 15.14 -17.66
N GLY A 272 -24.25 15.99 -17.09
CA GLY A 272 -24.02 16.00 -15.62
C GLY A 272 -23.33 14.76 -15.11
N ALA A 273 -22.47 14.14 -15.91
CA ALA A 273 -21.60 13.04 -15.52
C ALA A 273 -20.42 13.55 -14.65
N ILE A 274 -20.76 14.11 -13.47
CA ILE A 274 -19.77 14.70 -12.58
C ILE A 274 -19.12 13.63 -11.71
N VAL A 275 -17.78 13.58 -11.73
CA VAL A 275 -16.94 12.72 -10.88
C VAL A 275 -15.94 13.59 -10.12
N ALA A 276 -15.47 13.12 -8.96
CA ALA A 276 -14.31 13.70 -8.30
C ALA A 276 -13.06 13.18 -9.01
N GLY A 277 -12.28 14.07 -9.65
CA GLY A 277 -11.22 13.61 -10.52
C GLY A 277 -10.14 14.65 -10.84
N ASP A 278 -8.94 14.13 -11.12
CA ASP A 278 -7.83 14.86 -11.71
C ASP A 278 -8.00 14.86 -13.24
N SER A 279 -8.18 16.05 -13.82
CA SER A 279 -8.44 16.20 -15.25
C SER A 279 -7.31 15.66 -16.12
N THR A 280 -6.06 15.85 -15.71
CA THR A 280 -4.87 15.41 -16.45
C THR A 280 -4.78 13.88 -16.47
N GLN A 281 -5.02 13.25 -15.33
CA GLN A 281 -4.99 11.79 -15.23
C GLN A 281 -6.17 11.13 -15.98
N LEU A 282 -7.39 11.68 -15.87
CA LEU A 282 -8.54 11.14 -16.60
C LEU A 282 -8.42 11.36 -18.10
N GLU A 283 -7.81 12.47 -18.55
CA GLU A 283 -7.45 12.66 -19.95
C GLU A 283 -6.44 11.63 -20.43
N GLN A 284 -5.38 11.39 -19.65
CA GLN A 284 -4.37 10.37 -19.96
C GLN A 284 -4.96 8.96 -20.02
N LEU A 285 -5.87 8.63 -19.09
CA LEU A 285 -6.61 7.37 -19.11
C LEU A 285 -7.38 7.20 -20.42
N LEU A 286 -8.14 8.21 -20.83
CA LEU A 286 -8.89 8.20 -22.10
C LEU A 286 -7.97 8.03 -23.29
N ARG A 287 -6.88 8.80 -23.39
CA ARG A 287 -5.89 8.70 -24.45
C ARG A 287 -5.27 7.31 -24.53
N ASN A 288 -4.89 6.72 -23.39
CA ASN A 288 -4.34 5.38 -23.35
C ASN A 288 -5.33 4.32 -23.85
N LEU A 289 -6.60 4.44 -23.51
CA LEU A 289 -7.64 3.51 -23.98
C LEU A 289 -7.91 3.66 -25.46
N ILE A 290 -8.07 4.88 -25.94
CA ILE A 290 -8.33 5.17 -27.35
C ILE A 290 -7.12 4.73 -28.20
N ASP A 291 -5.91 5.07 -27.79
CA ASP A 291 -4.69 4.66 -28.50
C ASP A 291 -4.54 3.13 -28.58
N ASN A 292 -4.86 2.41 -27.49
CA ASN A 292 -4.88 0.95 -27.51
C ASN A 292 -5.93 0.41 -28.48
N ALA A 293 -7.15 0.96 -28.45
CA ALA A 293 -8.22 0.56 -29.33
C ALA A 293 -7.89 0.83 -30.82
N LEU A 294 -7.26 1.98 -31.13
CA LEU A 294 -6.81 2.31 -32.49
C LEU A 294 -5.62 1.45 -32.97
N LYS A 295 -4.74 1.00 -32.05
CA LYS A 295 -3.58 0.16 -32.39
C LYS A 295 -3.94 -1.30 -32.61
N TYR A 296 -4.87 -1.82 -31.84
CA TYR A 296 -5.19 -3.25 -31.79
C TYR A 296 -6.58 -3.57 -32.32
N GLY A 297 -7.46 -2.56 -32.44
CA GLY A 297 -8.77 -2.69 -33.04
C GLY A 297 -8.72 -2.85 -34.56
N GLY A 298 -9.85 -3.18 -35.17
CA GLY A 298 -9.99 -3.30 -36.61
C GLY A 298 -9.89 -1.93 -37.30
N ALA A 299 -9.26 -1.91 -38.49
CA ALA A 299 -9.15 -0.69 -39.29
C ALA A 299 -10.50 -0.26 -39.90
N ASP A 300 -11.46 -1.20 -40.01
CA ASP A 300 -12.72 -1.02 -40.76
C ASP A 300 -13.88 -0.50 -39.88
N SER A 301 -13.68 -0.34 -38.59
CA SER A 301 -14.72 0.14 -37.66
C SER A 301 -14.16 1.19 -36.70
N PRO A 302 -14.93 2.25 -36.39
CA PRO A 302 -14.50 3.27 -35.46
C PRO A 302 -14.38 2.72 -34.03
N VAL A 303 -13.46 3.30 -33.28
CA VAL A 303 -13.41 3.13 -31.82
C VAL A 303 -14.57 3.92 -31.22
N GLU A 304 -15.38 3.26 -30.41
CA GLU A 304 -16.53 3.85 -29.77
C GLU A 304 -16.21 4.26 -28.33
N VAL A 305 -16.41 5.53 -28.00
CA VAL A 305 -16.30 6.06 -26.64
C VAL A 305 -17.68 6.42 -26.13
N GLY A 306 -18.02 5.96 -24.93
CA GLY A 306 -19.32 6.24 -24.31
C GLY A 306 -19.17 6.67 -22.86
N VAL A 307 -19.96 7.68 -22.45
CA VAL A 307 -20.13 8.06 -21.04
C VAL A 307 -21.59 7.93 -20.69
N SER A 308 -21.91 7.15 -19.68
CA SER A 308 -23.28 6.87 -19.25
C SER A 308 -23.40 6.90 -17.73
N ALA A 309 -24.62 6.98 -17.22
CA ALA A 309 -24.94 6.92 -15.79
C ALA A 309 -25.89 5.74 -15.52
N PRO A 310 -25.40 4.48 -15.57
CA PRO A 310 -26.25 3.31 -15.48
C PRO A 310 -26.91 3.14 -14.11
N ARG A 311 -26.38 3.80 -13.06
CA ARG A 311 -26.90 3.80 -11.69
C ARG A 311 -26.84 5.19 -11.09
N ALA A 312 -27.68 5.46 -10.08
CA ALA A 312 -27.75 6.78 -9.44
C ALA A 312 -26.38 7.34 -8.97
N ASN A 313 -25.50 6.48 -8.48
CA ASN A 313 -24.23 6.87 -7.88
C ASN A 313 -22.99 6.42 -8.68
N THR A 314 -23.15 6.08 -9.97
CA THR A 314 -22.04 5.54 -10.78
C THR A 314 -22.08 6.16 -12.17
N ILE A 315 -20.96 6.70 -12.59
CA ILE A 315 -20.68 7.07 -13.97
C ILE A 315 -19.84 5.98 -14.61
N GLU A 316 -20.22 5.56 -15.80
CA GLU A 316 -19.50 4.55 -16.59
C GLU A 316 -18.90 5.19 -17.83
N LEU A 317 -17.60 5.02 -18.00
CA LEU A 317 -16.86 5.34 -19.21
C LEU A 317 -16.56 4.03 -19.94
N THR A 318 -16.86 3.94 -21.22
CA THR A 318 -16.59 2.77 -22.05
C THR A 318 -15.78 3.16 -23.28
N VAL A 319 -14.82 2.29 -23.63
CA VAL A 319 -14.11 2.34 -24.90
C VAL A 319 -14.20 0.95 -25.53
N THR A 320 -14.74 0.90 -26.75
CA THR A 320 -14.99 -0.34 -27.48
C THR A 320 -14.26 -0.33 -28.81
N ASP A 321 -13.54 -1.36 -29.12
CA ASP A 321 -13.00 -1.65 -30.46
C ASP A 321 -13.66 -2.91 -31.04
N HIS A 322 -13.59 -3.04 -32.36
CA HIS A 322 -14.10 -4.16 -33.13
C HIS A 322 -12.95 -4.96 -33.80
N GLY A 323 -11.85 -5.11 -33.07
CA GLY A 323 -10.65 -5.81 -33.53
C GLY A 323 -10.73 -7.33 -33.42
N PRO A 324 -9.58 -7.99 -33.46
CA PRO A 324 -9.49 -9.45 -33.40
C PRO A 324 -9.86 -10.04 -32.04
N GLY A 325 -10.07 -9.18 -31.03
CA GLY A 325 -10.32 -9.61 -29.67
C GLY A 325 -9.08 -10.21 -28.95
N ILE A 326 -9.27 -10.60 -27.70
CA ILE A 326 -8.20 -11.09 -26.82
C ILE A 326 -8.64 -12.44 -26.25
N ALA A 327 -7.74 -13.42 -26.26
CA ALA A 327 -8.01 -14.73 -25.68
C ALA A 327 -8.20 -14.65 -24.16
N PRO A 328 -9.13 -15.43 -23.57
CA PRO A 328 -9.51 -15.36 -22.15
C PRO A 328 -8.33 -15.52 -21.20
N GLU A 329 -7.32 -16.30 -21.57
CA GLU A 329 -6.10 -16.54 -20.78
C GLU A 329 -5.25 -15.29 -20.56
N HIS A 330 -5.35 -14.30 -21.47
CA HIS A 330 -4.62 -13.04 -21.38
C HIS A 330 -5.35 -11.97 -20.55
N LEU A 331 -6.69 -12.02 -20.45
CA LEU A 331 -7.49 -10.98 -19.78
C LEU A 331 -7.04 -10.67 -18.36
N PRO A 332 -6.74 -11.66 -17.47
CA PRO A 332 -6.30 -11.38 -16.11
C PRO A 332 -4.91 -10.71 -16.02
N HIS A 333 -4.18 -10.68 -17.14
CA HIS A 333 -2.79 -10.22 -17.18
C HIS A 333 -2.62 -8.88 -17.90
N LEU A 334 -3.63 -8.37 -18.60
CA LEU A 334 -3.54 -7.17 -19.43
C LEU A 334 -3.12 -5.90 -18.67
N THR A 335 -3.45 -5.79 -17.39
CA THR A 335 -3.07 -4.67 -16.53
C THR A 335 -1.71 -4.84 -15.83
N ARG A 336 -0.98 -5.93 -16.11
CA ARG A 336 0.39 -6.08 -15.60
C ARG A 336 1.33 -5.20 -16.41
N ARG A 337 2.32 -4.62 -15.74
CA ARG A 337 3.34 -3.78 -16.36
C ARG A 337 4.12 -4.58 -17.42
N PHE A 338 4.34 -3.99 -18.59
CA PHE A 338 5.06 -4.58 -19.75
C PHE A 338 4.41 -5.84 -20.34
N TYR A 339 3.18 -6.16 -19.90
CA TYR A 339 2.50 -7.33 -20.46
C TYR A 339 2.00 -7.06 -21.88
N ARG A 340 2.19 -8.05 -22.74
CA ARG A 340 1.76 -8.04 -24.14
C ARG A 340 1.33 -9.44 -24.57
N THR A 341 0.25 -9.54 -25.31
CA THR A 341 -0.26 -10.81 -25.84
C THR A 341 0.65 -11.34 -26.96
N ASP A 342 1.20 -10.45 -27.80
CA ASP A 342 2.17 -10.73 -28.85
C ASP A 342 3.32 -9.70 -28.80
N PRO A 343 4.50 -10.07 -28.28
CA PRO A 343 5.64 -9.16 -28.17
C PRO A 343 6.16 -8.64 -29.51
N GLY A 344 6.05 -9.45 -30.58
CA GLY A 344 6.56 -9.08 -31.92
C GLY A 344 5.70 -8.02 -32.58
N ARG A 345 4.40 -8.26 -32.68
CA ARG A 345 3.43 -7.35 -33.29
C ARG A 345 3.29 -6.04 -32.51
N SER A 346 3.32 -6.14 -31.20
CA SER A 346 3.22 -4.96 -30.31
C SER A 346 4.44 -4.04 -30.38
N ARG A 347 5.65 -4.58 -30.65
CA ARG A 347 6.84 -3.75 -30.90
C ARG A 347 6.73 -2.98 -32.20
N ALA A 348 6.23 -3.60 -33.27
CA ALA A 348 6.03 -2.94 -34.54
C ALA A 348 5.03 -1.78 -34.46
N SER A 349 3.99 -1.89 -33.63
CA SER A 349 2.99 -0.85 -33.38
C SER A 349 3.37 0.17 -32.31
N GLY A 350 4.59 0.09 -31.73
CA GLY A 350 5.09 1.07 -30.74
C GLY A 350 4.44 0.99 -29.35
N GLY A 351 3.84 -0.15 -28.98
CA GLY A 351 3.26 -0.33 -27.66
C GLY A 351 4.32 -0.47 -26.59
N THR A 352 4.19 0.21 -25.45
CA THR A 352 5.08 0.11 -24.28
C THR A 352 4.71 -1.05 -23.35
N GLY A 353 3.44 -1.47 -23.34
CA GLY A 353 2.89 -2.41 -22.38
C GLY A 353 2.63 -1.79 -21.00
N LEU A 354 2.67 -0.47 -20.89
CA LEU A 354 2.42 0.28 -19.64
C LEU A 354 1.03 0.94 -19.63
N GLY A 355 0.44 1.25 -20.78
CA GLY A 355 -0.79 2.04 -20.87
C GLY A 355 -1.95 1.49 -20.03
N LEU A 356 -2.25 0.17 -20.07
CA LEU A 356 -3.31 -0.42 -19.24
C LEU A 356 -2.94 -0.51 -17.74
N ALA A 357 -1.66 -0.60 -17.40
CA ALA A 357 -1.21 -0.49 -16.02
C ALA A 357 -1.44 0.93 -15.47
N ILE A 358 -1.13 1.96 -16.28
CA ILE A 358 -1.41 3.37 -15.94
C ILE A 358 -2.92 3.58 -15.76
N VAL A 359 -3.73 3.09 -16.70
CA VAL A 359 -5.21 3.13 -16.61
C VAL A 359 -5.69 2.54 -15.30
N LYS A 360 -5.22 1.36 -14.93
CA LYS A 360 -5.59 0.70 -13.67
C LYS A 360 -5.26 1.56 -12.44
N HIS A 361 -4.05 2.13 -12.37
CA HIS A 361 -3.65 2.97 -11.25
C HIS A 361 -4.46 4.27 -11.16
N ILE A 362 -4.75 4.91 -12.29
CA ILE A 362 -5.63 6.08 -12.34
C ILE A 362 -7.04 5.72 -11.83
N VAL A 363 -7.61 4.60 -12.29
CA VAL A 363 -8.92 4.13 -11.84
C VAL A 363 -8.94 3.85 -10.34
N GLU A 364 -7.92 3.16 -9.80
CA GLU A 364 -7.78 2.89 -8.38
C GLU A 364 -7.70 4.18 -7.55
N ARG A 365 -6.91 5.17 -7.99
CA ARG A 365 -6.80 6.49 -7.34
C ARG A 365 -8.14 7.24 -7.30
N HIS A 366 -8.95 7.08 -8.33
CA HIS A 366 -10.29 7.66 -8.45
C HIS A 366 -11.40 6.80 -7.80
N ARG A 367 -11.05 5.78 -6.97
CA ARG A 367 -11.98 4.85 -6.33
C ARG A 367 -12.91 4.14 -7.31
N GLY A 368 -12.47 3.99 -8.54
CA GLY A 368 -13.22 3.35 -9.60
C GLY A 368 -12.97 1.84 -9.71
N LYS A 369 -13.65 1.24 -10.65
CA LYS A 369 -13.48 -0.16 -11.03
C LYS A 369 -13.23 -0.27 -12.53
N LEU A 370 -12.19 -1.00 -12.91
CA LEU A 370 -11.86 -1.33 -14.30
C LEU A 370 -12.36 -2.74 -14.60
N ASP A 371 -13.06 -2.90 -15.70
CA ASP A 371 -13.49 -4.18 -16.26
C ASP A 371 -13.12 -4.26 -17.73
N ILE A 372 -12.63 -5.42 -18.18
CA ILE A 372 -12.22 -5.65 -19.58
C ILE A 372 -12.91 -6.92 -20.06
N THR A 373 -13.73 -6.78 -21.07
CA THR A 373 -14.41 -7.89 -21.74
C THR A 373 -13.96 -7.96 -23.18
N SER A 374 -13.68 -9.15 -23.67
CA SER A 374 -13.25 -9.36 -25.06
C SER A 374 -13.66 -10.75 -25.54
N THR A 375 -14.07 -10.81 -26.81
CA THR A 375 -14.39 -12.05 -27.53
C THR A 375 -13.52 -12.09 -28.77
N LEU A 376 -12.91 -13.25 -29.04
CA LEU A 376 -12.11 -13.43 -30.24
C LEU A 376 -12.98 -13.25 -31.47
N GLY A 377 -12.52 -12.37 -32.41
CA GLY A 377 -13.22 -12.03 -33.64
C GLY A 377 -14.29 -10.94 -33.51
N GLU A 378 -14.64 -10.49 -32.30
CA GLU A 378 -15.69 -9.47 -32.09
C GLU A 378 -15.11 -8.13 -31.58
N GLY A 379 -13.95 -8.15 -30.91
CA GLY A 379 -13.29 -6.97 -30.37
C GLY A 379 -13.13 -6.95 -28.86
N THR A 380 -12.84 -5.76 -28.33
CA THR A 380 -12.61 -5.56 -26.89
C THR A 380 -13.39 -4.35 -26.39
N ARG A 381 -14.02 -4.49 -25.23
CA ARG A 381 -14.67 -3.42 -24.48
C ARG A 381 -13.99 -3.23 -23.14
N VAL A 382 -13.54 -2.02 -22.89
CA VAL A 382 -13.00 -1.58 -21.60
C VAL A 382 -14.04 -0.69 -20.94
N SER A 383 -14.48 -1.04 -19.73
CA SER A 383 -15.47 -0.31 -18.93
C SER A 383 -14.85 0.17 -17.63
N ILE A 384 -15.02 1.44 -17.32
CA ILE A 384 -14.55 2.09 -16.11
C ILE A 384 -15.73 2.67 -15.36
N SER A 385 -15.96 2.19 -14.14
CA SER A 385 -17.01 2.72 -13.26
C SER A 385 -16.38 3.66 -12.25
N LEU A 386 -16.83 4.92 -12.20
CA LEU A 386 -16.38 5.94 -11.24
C LEU A 386 -17.55 6.35 -10.34
N PRO A 387 -17.29 6.68 -9.06
CA PRO A 387 -18.31 7.24 -8.17
C PRO A 387 -18.82 8.59 -8.71
N LYS A 388 -20.14 8.75 -8.81
CA LYS A 388 -20.75 10.04 -9.14
C LYS A 388 -20.60 10.98 -7.95
N THR A 389 -20.20 12.21 -8.21
CA THR A 389 -20.15 13.28 -7.22
C THR A 389 -21.28 14.24 -7.46
N GLU A 390 -21.97 14.69 -6.42
CA GLU A 390 -22.93 15.78 -6.54
C GLU A 390 -22.18 17.06 -6.90
N GLN A 391 -22.71 17.79 -7.87
CA GLN A 391 -22.19 19.08 -8.26
C GLN A 391 -22.34 20.01 -7.05
N ALA A 392 -21.24 20.25 -6.31
CA ALA A 392 -21.24 21.33 -5.35
C ALA A 392 -21.59 22.60 -6.13
N ALA A 393 -22.72 23.23 -5.81
CA ALA A 393 -23.14 24.45 -6.45
C ALA A 393 -21.96 25.44 -6.38
N LEU A 394 -21.37 25.71 -7.52
CA LEU A 394 -20.43 26.81 -7.70
C LEU A 394 -21.25 28.08 -7.49
N SER A 395 -21.29 28.56 -6.23
CA SER A 395 -21.79 29.88 -5.84
C SER A 395 -20.68 30.92 -5.95
#